data_36cc3d69d35d80d26ce5b9a8239cca3d
#
_entry.id   36cc3d69d35d80d26ce5b9a8239cca3d
#
_cell.length_a   1.000
_cell.length_b   1.000
_cell.length_c   1.000
_cell.angle_alpha   90.00
_cell.angle_beta   90.00
_cell.angle_gamma   90.00
#
_symmetry.space_group_name_H-M   'P 1'
#
loop_
_entity.id
_entity.type
_entity.pdbx_description
1 polymer ?
#
loop_
_entity_poly.entity_id
_entity_poly.type
_entity_poly.pdbx_seq_one_letter_code
_entity_poly.pdbx_strand_id
1 'polypeptide(L)'
;MLHNGHDALVVDPGDAQPVLDALQRNSLTLRCILVTHHHADHTGGVNVLREATGARVYGPAHEKMPEPIERLSDRDQVSALGMDFTVMDVPGHTSGHIAFFASPSGEVPLLFCGDTLFSAGCGRLFEGTPAQMLESFSRLADLPPETRVCCTHEYTLSNLRFARVVEPGNEAIAEYQTHCQQLRNAGQPTLPSTIARERLINP
;
A
#
# COMPACT_ATOMS: atom_id res chain seq x y z
N MET A 1 -3.76 -1.94 8.68
CA MET A 1 -3.30 -2.76 9.83
C MET A 1 -3.70 -4.20 9.59
N LEU A 2 -2.78 -5.15 9.82
CA LEU A 2 -3.03 -6.59 9.89
C LEU A 2 -2.88 -7.06 11.32
N HIS A 3 -3.56 -8.15 11.71
CA HIS A 3 -3.39 -8.79 13.02
C HIS A 3 -3.78 -10.28 12.97
N ASN A 4 -3.21 -11.06 13.88
CA ASN A 4 -3.51 -12.49 14.06
C ASN A 4 -4.41 -12.78 15.28
N GLY A 5 -5.08 -11.76 15.81
CA GLY A 5 -5.89 -11.81 17.01
C GLY A 5 -5.16 -11.43 18.31
N HIS A 6 -3.83 -11.32 18.29
CA HIS A 6 -3.01 -10.91 19.44
C HIS A 6 -1.97 -9.86 19.04
N ASP A 7 -1.18 -10.15 18.03
CA ASP A 7 -0.14 -9.25 17.50
C ASP A 7 -0.63 -8.53 16.26
N ALA A 8 -0.18 -7.28 16.07
CA ALA A 8 -0.53 -6.41 14.95
C ALA A 8 0.70 -5.89 14.23
N LEU A 9 0.50 -5.58 12.94
CA LEU A 9 1.40 -4.87 12.04
C LEU A 9 0.63 -3.71 11.41
N VAL A 10 1.22 -2.54 11.33
CA VAL A 10 0.66 -1.39 10.60
C VAL A 10 1.58 -0.98 9.45
N VAL A 11 0.98 -0.55 8.34
CA VAL A 11 1.70 -0.01 7.19
C VAL A 11 1.33 1.47 7.05
N ASP A 12 2.34 2.31 6.84
CA ASP A 12 2.21 3.75 6.59
C ASP A 12 1.29 4.49 7.59
N PRO A 13 1.60 4.47 8.89
CA PRO A 13 0.77 5.15 9.87
C PRO A 13 1.00 6.67 9.83
N GLY A 14 0.23 7.40 9.02
CA GLY A 14 0.29 8.86 8.94
C GLY A 14 -0.15 9.56 10.23
N ASP A 15 -1.03 8.91 11.00
CA ASP A 15 -1.47 9.36 12.34
C ASP A 15 -1.42 8.18 13.32
N ALA A 16 -0.92 8.45 14.53
CA ALA A 16 -0.80 7.44 15.58
C ALA A 16 -2.12 7.16 16.29
N GLN A 17 -2.97 8.16 16.49
CA GLN A 17 -4.14 8.01 17.36
C GLN A 17 -5.13 6.96 16.86
N PRO A 18 -5.52 6.90 15.56
CA PRO A 18 -6.41 5.86 15.06
C PRO A 18 -5.85 4.43 15.25
N VAL A 19 -4.51 4.28 15.16
CA VAL A 19 -3.84 3.00 15.38
C VAL A 19 -3.90 2.62 16.85
N LEU A 20 -3.55 3.52 17.77
CA LEU A 20 -3.60 3.30 19.23
C LEU A 20 -5.02 2.91 19.67
N ASP A 21 -6.04 3.63 19.18
CA ASP A 21 -7.44 3.32 19.46
C ASP A 21 -7.84 1.92 18.95
N ALA A 22 -7.37 1.53 17.77
CA ALA A 22 -7.65 0.21 17.22
C ALA A 22 -6.95 -0.90 18.00
N LEU A 23 -5.70 -0.71 18.42
CA LEU A 23 -4.96 -1.64 19.28
C LEU A 23 -5.68 -1.84 20.62
N GLN A 24 -6.09 -0.74 21.25
CA GLN A 24 -6.81 -0.79 22.54
C GLN A 24 -8.16 -1.50 22.40
N ARG A 25 -8.99 -1.11 21.43
CA ARG A 25 -10.32 -1.71 21.22
C ARG A 25 -10.29 -3.21 20.97
N ASN A 26 -9.23 -3.70 20.32
CA ASN A 26 -9.11 -5.10 19.94
C ASN A 26 -8.13 -5.88 20.82
N SER A 27 -7.58 -5.26 21.88
CA SER A 27 -6.59 -5.86 22.78
C SER A 27 -5.37 -6.42 22.04
N LEU A 28 -4.85 -5.66 21.05
CA LEU A 28 -3.74 -6.05 20.19
C LEU A 28 -2.42 -5.43 20.66
N THR A 29 -1.32 -6.13 20.40
CA THR A 29 0.05 -5.65 20.61
C THR A 29 0.69 -5.31 19.26
N LEU A 30 1.08 -4.05 19.03
CA LEU A 30 1.79 -3.66 17.83
C LEU A 30 3.23 -4.19 17.87
N ARG A 31 3.62 -5.01 16.91
CA ARG A 31 4.97 -5.60 16.79
C ARG A 31 5.81 -4.97 15.70
N CYS A 32 5.15 -4.52 14.64
CA CYS A 32 5.84 -4.09 13.43
C CYS A 32 5.14 -2.89 12.79
N ILE A 33 5.96 -1.94 12.32
CA ILE A 33 5.56 -0.81 11.50
C ILE A 33 6.34 -0.92 10.19
N LEU A 34 5.65 -1.02 9.06
CA LEU A 34 6.25 -0.97 7.72
C LEU A 34 5.99 0.41 7.14
N VAL A 35 7.00 1.01 6.53
CA VAL A 35 6.87 2.31 5.86
C VAL A 35 7.33 2.18 4.41
N THR A 36 6.53 2.67 3.48
CA THR A 36 6.80 2.54 2.04
C THR A 36 7.66 3.69 1.51
N HIS A 37 7.48 4.90 2.01
CA HIS A 37 8.21 6.10 1.60
C HIS A 37 8.13 7.21 2.66
N HIS A 38 8.82 8.33 2.44
CA HIS A 38 9.10 9.35 3.47
C HIS A 38 8.02 10.41 3.68
N HIS A 39 6.96 10.46 2.89
CA HIS A 39 5.97 11.52 3.04
C HIS A 39 5.29 11.51 4.40
N ALA A 40 4.90 12.69 4.89
CA ALA A 40 4.44 12.88 6.24
C ALA A 40 3.12 12.13 6.56
N ASP A 41 2.25 11.98 5.58
CA ASP A 41 1.00 11.23 5.68
C ASP A 41 1.19 9.70 5.71
N HIS A 42 2.44 9.21 5.58
CA HIS A 42 2.85 7.82 5.77
C HIS A 42 3.75 7.62 7.01
N THR A 43 4.41 8.68 7.46
CA THR A 43 5.39 8.59 8.54
C THR A 43 4.99 9.33 9.82
N GLY A 44 3.96 10.18 9.79
CA GLY A 44 3.63 11.10 10.88
C GLY A 44 3.33 10.42 12.22
N GLY A 45 2.77 9.21 12.21
CA GLY A 45 2.47 8.43 13.41
C GLY A 45 3.63 7.54 13.90
N VAL A 46 4.68 7.35 13.11
CA VAL A 46 5.73 6.35 13.37
C VAL A 46 6.41 6.53 14.72
N ASN A 47 6.88 7.75 15.03
CA ASN A 47 7.60 8.02 16.27
C ASN A 47 6.74 7.76 17.50
N VAL A 48 5.50 8.28 17.49
CA VAL A 48 4.56 8.10 18.61
C VAL A 48 4.23 6.64 18.83
N LEU A 49 3.95 5.90 17.76
CA LEU A 49 3.64 4.46 17.82
C LEU A 49 4.84 3.65 18.33
N ARG A 50 6.03 3.92 17.81
CA ARG A 50 7.26 3.24 18.26
C ARG A 50 7.52 3.47 19.74
N GLU A 51 7.42 4.70 20.21
CA GLU A 51 7.63 5.06 21.63
C GLU A 51 6.58 4.43 22.54
N ALA A 52 5.32 4.41 22.11
CA ALA A 52 4.22 3.87 22.91
C ALA A 52 4.20 2.34 22.99
N THR A 53 4.72 1.64 21.97
CA THR A 53 4.53 0.19 21.83
C THR A 53 5.83 -0.61 21.80
N GLY A 54 6.97 0.03 21.53
CA GLY A 54 8.25 -0.65 21.29
C GLY A 54 8.31 -1.42 19.98
N ALA A 55 7.37 -1.16 19.04
CA ALA A 55 7.32 -1.85 17.75
C ALA A 55 8.58 -1.58 16.91
N ARG A 56 9.05 -2.61 16.21
CA ARG A 56 10.14 -2.48 15.23
C ARG A 56 9.64 -1.73 14.01
N VAL A 57 10.46 -0.82 13.49
CA VAL A 57 10.13 -0.01 12.32
C VAL A 57 11.02 -0.40 11.16
N TYR A 58 10.44 -0.64 10.00
CA TYR A 58 11.12 -0.99 8.76
C TYR A 58 10.73 0.01 7.66
N GLY A 59 11.68 0.38 6.82
CA GLY A 59 11.41 1.29 5.70
C GLY A 59 12.57 1.40 4.72
N PRO A 60 12.41 2.20 3.64
CA PRO A 60 13.35 2.25 2.54
C PRO A 60 14.76 2.72 2.96
N ALA A 61 15.78 2.04 2.43
CA ALA A 61 17.18 2.39 2.68
C ALA A 61 17.57 3.73 2.05
N HIS A 62 16.93 4.11 0.94
CA HIS A 62 17.33 5.24 0.11
C HIS A 62 16.47 6.49 0.34
N GLU A 63 15.73 6.57 1.45
CA GLU A 63 14.93 7.72 1.82
C GLU A 63 15.25 8.24 3.22
N LYS A 64 14.89 9.51 3.47
CA LYS A 64 15.01 10.12 4.79
C LYS A 64 13.81 9.69 5.65
N MET A 65 14.06 8.86 6.63
CA MET A 65 13.02 8.24 7.46
C MET A 65 13.14 8.68 8.94
N PRO A 66 12.04 8.54 9.73
CA PRO A 66 12.07 8.72 11.19
C PRO A 66 12.95 7.66 11.85
N GLU A 67 14.11 8.05 12.37
CA GLU A 67 15.05 7.15 13.06
C GLU A 67 14.64 6.89 14.53
N PRO A 68 15.00 5.73 15.12
CA PRO A 68 15.69 4.59 14.51
C PRO A 68 14.77 3.71 13.64
N ILE A 69 15.31 3.12 12.57
CA ILE A 69 14.59 2.30 11.60
C ILE A 69 15.52 1.20 11.06
N GLU A 70 14.97 0.04 10.76
CA GLU A 70 15.65 -1.00 9.98
C GLU A 70 15.47 -0.72 8.49
N ARG A 71 16.58 -0.45 7.81
CA ARG A 71 16.59 -0.01 6.40
C ARG A 71 16.56 -1.20 5.47
N LEU A 72 15.67 -1.14 4.49
CA LEU A 72 15.38 -2.21 3.55
C LEU A 72 15.66 -1.77 2.10
N SER A 73 16.15 -2.71 1.31
CA SER A 73 16.42 -2.59 -0.12
C SER A 73 15.66 -3.67 -0.90
N ASP A 74 15.70 -3.59 -2.22
CA ASP A 74 15.05 -4.56 -3.10
C ASP A 74 15.41 -6.01 -2.75
N ARG A 75 14.42 -6.89 -2.67
CA ARG A 75 14.49 -8.31 -2.33
C ARG A 75 14.83 -8.62 -0.87
N ASP A 76 15.03 -7.64 -0.01
CA ASP A 76 15.08 -7.90 1.42
C ASP A 76 13.77 -8.52 1.91
N GLN A 77 13.82 -9.18 3.06
CA GLN A 77 12.65 -9.83 3.65
C GLN A 77 12.42 -9.36 5.08
N VAL A 78 11.15 -9.18 5.42
CA VAL A 78 10.69 -8.90 6.78
C VAL A 78 9.69 -9.97 7.20
N SER A 79 10.00 -10.70 8.28
CA SER A 79 9.06 -11.66 8.86
C SER A 79 8.23 -10.99 9.95
N ALA A 80 6.92 -10.96 9.78
CA ALA A 80 5.97 -10.43 10.76
C ALA A 80 4.64 -11.18 10.72
N LEU A 81 4.02 -11.40 11.88
CA LEU A 81 2.73 -12.09 12.03
C LEU A 81 2.69 -13.50 11.40
N GLY A 82 3.83 -14.18 11.28
CA GLY A 82 3.94 -15.48 10.61
C GLY A 82 3.96 -15.43 9.09
N MET A 83 4.08 -14.24 8.51
CA MET A 83 4.22 -14.01 7.06
C MET A 83 5.60 -13.43 6.74
N ASP A 84 6.13 -13.78 5.57
CA ASP A 84 7.34 -13.19 5.02
C ASP A 84 6.95 -12.17 3.93
N PHE A 85 7.37 -10.93 4.14
CA PHE A 85 7.19 -9.83 3.21
C PHE A 85 8.48 -9.63 2.41
N THR A 86 8.40 -9.79 1.10
CA THR A 86 9.49 -9.43 0.19
C THR A 86 9.39 -7.96 -0.18
N VAL A 87 10.50 -7.25 -0.07
CA VAL A 87 10.62 -5.84 -0.44
C VAL A 87 10.81 -5.70 -1.95
N MET A 88 10.14 -4.75 -2.55
CA MET A 88 10.27 -4.41 -3.97
C MET A 88 10.55 -2.91 -4.10
N ASP A 89 11.66 -2.51 -4.72
CA ASP A 89 11.88 -1.13 -5.09
C ASP A 89 10.89 -0.74 -6.21
N VAL A 90 10.13 0.31 -5.97
CA VAL A 90 9.09 0.81 -6.90
C VAL A 90 9.17 2.34 -7.04
N PRO A 91 10.31 2.86 -7.55
CA PRO A 91 10.52 4.29 -7.70
C PRO A 91 9.54 4.92 -8.70
N GLY A 92 9.22 6.18 -8.48
CA GLY A 92 8.33 6.97 -9.34
C GLY A 92 7.66 8.08 -8.55
N HIS A 93 6.83 7.75 -7.58
CA HIS A 93 6.24 8.73 -6.66
C HIS A 93 7.31 9.44 -5.85
N THR A 94 8.15 8.68 -5.13
CA THR A 94 9.44 9.13 -4.60
C THR A 94 10.57 8.31 -5.22
N SER A 95 11.81 8.75 -5.03
CA SER A 95 12.99 8.11 -5.65
C SER A 95 13.39 6.79 -4.99
N GLY A 96 13.10 6.62 -3.71
CA GLY A 96 13.43 5.43 -2.94
C GLY A 96 12.21 4.62 -2.47
N HIS A 97 11.05 4.83 -3.07
CA HIS A 97 9.80 4.16 -2.71
C HIS A 97 9.91 2.64 -2.79
N ILE A 98 9.43 1.94 -1.75
CA ILE A 98 9.37 0.48 -1.71
C ILE A 98 7.93 -0.02 -1.54
N ALA A 99 7.68 -1.23 -1.98
CA ALA A 99 6.46 -1.98 -1.70
C ALA A 99 6.78 -3.25 -0.90
N PHE A 100 5.79 -3.77 -0.18
CA PHE A 100 5.88 -5.00 0.57
C PHE A 100 4.91 -6.02 -0.01
N PHE A 101 5.42 -7.16 -0.45
CA PHE A 101 4.64 -8.26 -1.01
C PHE A 101 4.74 -9.50 -0.13
N ALA A 102 3.61 -10.10 0.25
CA ALA A 102 3.53 -11.37 0.96
C ALA A 102 2.64 -12.35 0.22
N SER A 103 3.11 -13.59 0.09
CA SER A 103 2.34 -14.71 -0.51
C SER A 103 2.35 -15.91 0.45
N PRO A 104 1.59 -15.85 1.56
CA PRO A 104 1.54 -16.93 2.52
C PRO A 104 0.83 -18.15 1.93
N SER A 105 1.31 -19.34 2.29
CA SER A 105 0.76 -20.59 1.74
C SER A 105 -0.71 -20.78 2.12
N GLY A 106 -1.55 -21.01 1.12
CA GLY A 106 -2.99 -21.25 1.32
C GLY A 106 -3.82 -19.99 1.59
N GLU A 107 -3.23 -18.80 1.54
CA GLU A 107 -3.92 -17.52 1.71
C GLU A 107 -3.79 -16.64 0.47
N VAL A 108 -4.63 -15.61 0.38
CA VAL A 108 -4.57 -14.65 -0.71
C VAL A 108 -3.36 -13.74 -0.53
N PRO A 109 -2.49 -13.59 -1.57
CA PRO A 109 -1.34 -12.72 -1.50
C PRO A 109 -1.72 -11.26 -1.24
N LEU A 110 -0.82 -10.52 -0.55
CA LEU A 110 -1.01 -9.12 -0.16
C LEU A 110 0.10 -8.26 -0.74
N LEU A 111 -0.26 -7.10 -1.27
CA LEU A 111 0.66 -6.06 -1.72
C LEU A 111 0.34 -4.75 -1.01
N PHE A 112 1.31 -4.21 -0.28
CA PHE A 112 1.29 -2.85 0.25
C PHE A 112 2.20 -1.98 -0.62
N CYS A 113 1.63 -1.23 -1.54
CA CYS A 113 2.35 -0.50 -2.58
C CYS A 113 2.44 1.01 -2.32
N GLY A 114 2.02 1.47 -1.14
CA GLY A 114 2.02 2.89 -0.80
C GLY A 114 1.36 3.73 -1.89
N ASP A 115 2.10 4.73 -2.36
CA ASP A 115 1.67 5.68 -3.37
C ASP A 115 2.21 5.38 -4.80
N THR A 116 2.60 4.14 -5.06
CA THR A 116 2.98 3.73 -6.42
C THR A 116 1.75 3.38 -7.24
N LEU A 117 1.02 2.31 -6.90
CA LEU A 117 -0.16 1.84 -7.60
C LEU A 117 -1.41 2.21 -6.80
N PHE A 118 -2.32 2.96 -7.42
CA PHE A 118 -3.68 3.19 -6.93
C PHE A 118 -4.69 2.45 -7.81
N SER A 119 -5.90 2.21 -7.29
CA SER A 119 -6.95 1.62 -8.12
C SER A 119 -7.30 2.56 -9.28
N ALA A 120 -7.15 2.05 -10.50
CA ALA A 120 -7.30 2.73 -11.79
C ALA A 120 -6.38 3.96 -11.99
N GLY A 121 -5.19 3.97 -11.36
CA GLY A 121 -4.25 5.07 -11.50
C GLY A 121 -2.94 4.86 -10.74
N CYS A 122 -2.15 5.92 -10.62
CA CYS A 122 -0.86 5.92 -9.94
C CYS A 122 -0.69 7.13 -9.03
N GLY A 123 0.31 7.08 -8.16
CA GLY A 123 0.78 8.22 -7.40
C GLY A 123 1.37 9.31 -8.31
N ARG A 124 1.30 10.55 -7.86
CA ARG A 124 1.94 11.66 -8.55
C ARG A 124 3.46 11.48 -8.55
N LEU A 125 4.11 11.81 -9.67
CA LEU A 125 5.55 11.78 -9.81
C LEU A 125 6.14 13.07 -9.20
N PHE A 126 6.69 12.98 -7.98
CA PHE A 126 7.37 14.11 -7.34
C PHE A 126 8.87 14.09 -7.58
N GLU A 127 9.48 12.91 -7.51
CA GLU A 127 10.94 12.75 -7.57
C GLU A 127 11.40 11.84 -8.71
N GLY A 128 10.55 10.89 -9.10
CA GLY A 128 10.85 9.94 -10.17
C GLY A 128 10.42 10.42 -11.55
N THR A 129 10.66 9.55 -12.53
CA THR A 129 10.31 9.76 -13.94
C THR A 129 9.17 8.84 -14.39
N PRO A 130 8.44 9.17 -15.48
CA PRO A 130 7.43 8.26 -16.04
C PRO A 130 7.98 6.88 -16.40
N ALA A 131 9.23 6.81 -16.88
CA ALA A 131 9.87 5.54 -17.20
C ALA A 131 10.10 4.66 -15.95
N GLN A 132 10.51 5.25 -14.84
CA GLN A 132 10.66 4.54 -13.57
C GLN A 132 9.31 4.06 -13.04
N MET A 133 8.27 4.89 -13.09
CA MET A 133 6.92 4.48 -12.67
C MET A 133 6.39 3.33 -13.53
N LEU A 134 6.59 3.37 -14.84
CA LEU A 134 6.19 2.30 -15.75
C LEU A 134 6.94 0.99 -15.44
N GLU A 135 8.22 1.04 -15.15
CA GLU A 135 9.00 -0.13 -14.72
C GLU A 135 8.47 -0.68 -13.39
N SER A 136 8.18 0.18 -12.42
CA SER A 136 7.56 -0.19 -11.15
C SER A 136 6.22 -0.88 -11.37
N PHE A 137 5.37 -0.34 -12.26
CA PHE A 137 4.09 -0.95 -12.63
C PHE A 137 4.27 -2.33 -13.27
N SER A 138 5.24 -2.47 -14.18
CA SER A 138 5.53 -3.75 -14.82
C SER A 138 5.89 -4.82 -13.78
N ARG A 139 6.74 -4.48 -12.81
CA ARG A 139 7.08 -5.38 -11.71
C ARG A 139 5.87 -5.77 -10.86
N LEU A 140 5.01 -4.81 -10.51
CA LEU A 140 3.79 -5.09 -9.73
C LEU A 140 2.77 -5.91 -10.55
N ALA A 141 2.67 -5.65 -11.85
CA ALA A 141 1.79 -6.40 -12.73
C ALA A 141 2.19 -7.88 -12.90
N ASP A 142 3.45 -8.25 -12.67
CA ASP A 142 3.92 -9.64 -12.73
C ASP A 142 3.53 -10.47 -11.49
N LEU A 143 2.99 -9.84 -10.45
CA LEU A 143 2.51 -10.53 -9.25
C LEU A 143 1.28 -11.40 -9.56
N PRO A 144 0.99 -12.43 -8.75
CA PRO A 144 -0.19 -13.28 -8.93
C PRO A 144 -1.48 -12.47 -9.09
N PRO A 145 -2.36 -12.80 -10.03
CA PRO A 145 -3.54 -12.00 -10.37
C PRO A 145 -4.51 -11.79 -9.19
N GLU A 146 -4.59 -12.74 -8.27
CA GLU A 146 -5.41 -12.68 -7.05
C GLU A 146 -4.82 -11.79 -5.94
N THR A 147 -3.59 -11.29 -6.09
CA THR A 147 -2.94 -10.44 -5.10
C THR A 147 -3.80 -9.22 -4.77
N ARG A 148 -4.13 -9.05 -3.50
CA ARG A 148 -4.84 -7.86 -3.01
C ARG A 148 -3.92 -6.66 -3.00
N VAL A 149 -4.32 -5.60 -3.70
CA VAL A 149 -3.61 -4.31 -3.76
C VAL A 149 -4.15 -3.42 -2.66
N CYS A 150 -3.39 -3.31 -1.59
CA CYS A 150 -3.67 -2.47 -0.43
C CYS A 150 -2.93 -1.13 -0.57
N CYS A 151 -3.37 -0.28 -1.48
CA CYS A 151 -2.85 1.08 -1.61
C CYS A 151 -3.38 1.99 -0.50
N THR A 152 -2.75 3.14 -0.31
CA THR A 152 -2.96 4.00 0.86
C THR A 152 -4.16 4.93 0.76
N HIS A 153 -4.50 5.39 -0.45
CA HIS A 153 -5.51 6.43 -0.64
C HIS A 153 -6.74 5.96 -1.43
N GLU A 154 -7.93 6.41 -1.00
CA GLU A 154 -9.23 6.15 -1.62
C GLU A 154 -9.48 7.10 -2.82
N TYR A 155 -8.61 7.07 -3.83
CA TYR A 155 -8.69 7.92 -5.04
C TYR A 155 -9.45 7.27 -6.19
N THR A 156 -9.99 6.08 -6.01
CA THR A 156 -10.55 5.21 -7.05
C THR A 156 -11.54 5.93 -7.99
N LEU A 157 -12.55 6.64 -7.44
CA LEU A 157 -13.54 7.34 -8.30
C LEU A 157 -12.93 8.48 -9.11
N SER A 158 -11.91 9.17 -8.55
CA SER A 158 -11.19 10.21 -9.28
C SER A 158 -10.36 9.64 -10.43
N ASN A 159 -9.66 8.55 -10.14
CA ASN A 159 -8.82 7.86 -11.11
C ASN A 159 -9.66 7.25 -12.25
N LEU A 160 -10.81 6.63 -11.92
CA LEU A 160 -11.72 6.08 -12.92
C LEU A 160 -12.31 7.15 -13.85
N ARG A 161 -12.55 8.37 -13.35
CA ARG A 161 -12.95 9.50 -14.24
C ARG A 161 -11.85 9.83 -15.26
N PHE A 162 -10.59 9.81 -14.85
CA PHE A 162 -9.45 10.00 -15.75
C PHE A 162 -9.30 8.80 -16.72
N ALA A 163 -9.33 7.57 -16.20
CA ALA A 163 -9.22 6.35 -17.00
C ALA A 163 -10.28 6.29 -18.12
N ARG A 164 -11.51 6.71 -17.84
CA ARG A 164 -12.59 6.83 -18.82
C ARG A 164 -12.30 7.80 -19.97
N VAL A 165 -11.51 8.85 -19.70
CA VAL A 165 -11.11 9.81 -20.74
C VAL A 165 -9.99 9.23 -21.59
N VAL A 166 -9.05 8.49 -20.98
CA VAL A 166 -7.90 7.89 -21.67
C VAL A 166 -8.34 6.70 -22.52
N GLU A 167 -9.22 5.85 -21.98
CA GLU A 167 -9.74 4.64 -22.63
C GLU A 167 -11.28 4.64 -22.69
N PRO A 168 -11.90 5.50 -23.51
CA PRO A 168 -13.36 5.67 -23.52
C PRO A 168 -14.13 4.42 -23.96
N GLY A 169 -13.50 3.51 -24.70
CA GLY A 169 -14.07 2.24 -25.15
C GLY A 169 -13.85 1.06 -24.19
N ASN A 170 -13.15 1.24 -23.07
CA ASN A 170 -12.91 0.18 -22.10
C ASN A 170 -14.14 -0.02 -21.20
N GLU A 171 -14.92 -1.07 -21.50
CA GLU A 171 -16.14 -1.40 -20.74
C GLU A 171 -15.84 -1.78 -19.29
N ALA A 172 -14.71 -2.44 -19.01
CA ALA A 172 -14.34 -2.82 -17.65
C ALA A 172 -14.18 -1.59 -16.73
N ILE A 173 -13.63 -0.48 -17.24
CA ILE A 173 -13.53 0.79 -16.51
C ILE A 173 -14.94 1.35 -16.21
N ALA A 174 -15.86 1.30 -17.19
CA ALA A 174 -17.22 1.80 -17.04
C ALA A 174 -18.01 1.03 -15.97
N GLU A 175 -17.94 -0.30 -16.04
CA GLU A 175 -18.58 -1.20 -15.08
C GLU A 175 -18.03 -1.01 -13.67
N TYR A 176 -16.70 -0.95 -13.55
CA TYR A 176 -16.06 -0.79 -12.24
C TYR A 176 -16.34 0.59 -11.65
N GLN A 177 -16.42 1.65 -12.46
CA GLN A 177 -16.82 2.98 -11.99
C GLN A 177 -18.24 2.95 -11.38
N THR A 178 -19.17 2.26 -12.05
CA THR A 178 -20.55 2.10 -11.55
C THR A 178 -20.56 1.35 -10.22
N HIS A 179 -19.82 0.25 -10.12
CA HIS A 179 -19.68 -0.53 -8.89
C HIS A 179 -19.09 0.31 -7.74
N CYS A 180 -17.99 1.02 -7.99
CA CYS A 180 -17.37 1.87 -6.98
C CYS A 180 -18.27 3.00 -6.51
N GLN A 181 -19.07 3.58 -7.42
CA GLN A 181 -20.05 4.60 -7.05
C GLN A 181 -21.13 4.03 -6.11
N GLN A 182 -21.59 2.81 -6.35
CA GLN A 182 -22.56 2.13 -5.46
C GLN A 182 -21.97 1.89 -4.07
N LEU A 183 -20.71 1.39 -4.00
CA LEU A 183 -20.01 1.21 -2.73
C LEU A 183 -19.90 2.53 -1.97
N ARG A 184 -19.45 3.59 -2.63
CA ARG A 184 -19.31 4.91 -1.97
C ARG A 184 -20.63 5.51 -1.52
N ASN A 185 -21.70 5.33 -2.28
CA ASN A 185 -23.06 5.74 -1.89
C ASN A 185 -23.56 4.97 -0.66
N ALA A 186 -23.10 3.73 -0.48
CA ALA A 186 -23.38 2.91 0.71
C ALA A 186 -22.39 3.16 1.87
N GLY A 187 -21.48 4.12 1.78
CA GLY A 187 -20.46 4.41 2.78
C GLY A 187 -19.36 3.35 2.87
N GLN A 188 -19.24 2.47 1.87
CA GLN A 188 -18.26 1.40 1.84
C GLN A 188 -16.99 1.82 1.08
N PRO A 189 -15.79 1.30 1.44
CA PRO A 189 -14.57 1.53 0.70
C PRO A 189 -14.57 0.80 -0.64
N THR A 190 -13.78 1.28 -1.61
CA THR A 190 -13.54 0.62 -2.89
C THR A 190 -12.28 -0.24 -2.86
N LEU A 191 -11.49 -0.15 -1.80
CA LEU A 191 -10.24 -0.85 -1.57
C LEU A 191 -10.43 -2.02 -0.58
N PRO A 192 -9.60 -3.07 -0.66
CA PRO A 192 -8.50 -3.29 -1.61
C PRO A 192 -8.98 -3.68 -3.00
N SER A 193 -8.15 -3.40 -4.02
CA SER A 193 -8.29 -3.90 -5.38
C SER A 193 -7.53 -5.23 -5.55
N THR A 194 -7.34 -5.70 -6.80
CA THR A 194 -6.49 -6.86 -7.11
C THR A 194 -5.64 -6.60 -8.34
N ILE A 195 -4.50 -7.30 -8.47
CA ILE A 195 -3.65 -7.18 -9.67
C ILE A 195 -4.45 -7.53 -10.95
N ALA A 196 -5.28 -8.56 -10.90
CA ALA A 196 -6.15 -8.90 -12.04
C ALA A 196 -7.07 -7.73 -12.43
N ARG A 197 -7.65 -7.06 -11.44
CA ARG A 197 -8.52 -5.90 -11.66
C ARG A 197 -7.72 -4.74 -12.27
N GLU A 198 -6.59 -4.39 -11.67
CA GLU A 198 -5.77 -3.26 -12.12
C GLU A 198 -5.27 -3.45 -13.56
N ARG A 199 -4.93 -4.66 -13.98
CA ARG A 199 -4.58 -4.98 -15.38
C ARG A 199 -5.70 -4.69 -16.39
N LEU A 200 -6.95 -4.62 -15.95
CA LEU A 200 -8.12 -4.38 -16.82
C LEU A 200 -8.55 -2.90 -16.85
N ILE A 201 -8.28 -2.17 -15.77
CA ILE A 201 -8.89 -0.83 -15.56
C ILE A 201 -7.87 0.30 -15.39
N ASN A 202 -6.57 -0.02 -15.24
CA ASN A 202 -5.53 0.98 -15.05
C ASN A 202 -4.86 1.26 -16.41
N PRO A 203 -5.08 2.45 -17.00
CA PRO A 203 -4.66 2.78 -18.35
C PRO A 203 -3.15 2.97 -18.50
#